data_95edc7d8b3fcb45842bc7e58a69b3819
#
_entry.id   95edc7d8b3fcb45842bc7e58a69b3819
#
_cell.length_a   1.000
_cell.length_b   1.000
_cell.length_c   1.000
_cell.angle_alpha   90.00
_cell.angle_beta   90.00
_cell.angle_gamma   90.00
#
_symmetry.space_group_name_H-M   'P 1'
#
loop_
_entity.id
_entity.type
_entity.pdbx_description
1 polymer ?
#
loop_
_entity_poly.entity_id
_entity_poly.type
_entity_poly.pdbx_seq_one_letter_code
_entity_poly.pdbx_strand_id
1 'polypeptide(L)'
;SILKDNMPEGYEILDLSGCSLDAVLYYVNRDIPVMAILNDRSAVLIVGFNELNTVIMDPSTGTIYKKGINDSTDWFNANGNQFIAYIK
;
A
#
# COMPACT_ATOMS: atom_id res chain seq x y z
N SER A 1 8.14 -9.19 14.03
CA SER A 1 7.20 -9.76 13.06
C SER A 1 7.95 -10.54 11.97
N ILE A 2 7.26 -11.40 11.27
CA ILE A 2 7.85 -12.18 10.19
C ILE A 2 8.38 -11.25 9.08
N LEU A 3 7.66 -10.19 8.76
CA LEU A 3 8.08 -9.21 7.75
C LEU A 3 9.38 -8.52 8.15
N LYS A 4 9.46 -8.08 9.40
CA LYS A 4 10.64 -7.41 9.91
C LYS A 4 11.85 -8.34 9.95
N ASP A 5 11.66 -9.59 10.35
CA ASP A 5 12.73 -10.58 10.48
C ASP A 5 13.35 -10.94 9.12
N ASN A 6 12.59 -10.77 8.03
CA ASN A 6 13.03 -11.11 6.68
C ASN A 6 13.47 -9.90 5.86
N MET A 7 13.48 -8.69 6.44
CA MET A 7 13.89 -7.49 5.73
C MET A 7 15.40 -7.34 5.71
N PRO A 8 15.94 -6.76 4.60
CA PRO A 8 17.35 -6.40 4.57
C PRO A 8 17.68 -5.39 5.67
N GLU A 9 18.92 -5.42 6.12
CA GLU A 9 19.41 -4.46 7.10
C GLU A 9 19.26 -3.03 6.58
N GLY A 10 18.84 -2.10 7.44
CA GLY A 10 18.65 -0.70 7.10
C GLY A 10 17.23 -0.32 6.71
N TYR A 11 16.32 -1.28 6.63
CA TYR A 11 14.90 -1.01 6.38
C TYR A 11 14.10 -1.04 7.68
N GLU A 12 13.09 -0.21 7.74
CA GLU A 12 12.13 -0.21 8.85
C GLU A 12 10.73 -0.43 8.31
N ILE A 13 9.89 -1.07 9.12
CA ILE A 13 8.47 -1.25 8.81
C ILE A 13 7.70 -0.17 9.54
N LEU A 14 6.95 0.63 8.80
CA LEU A 14 6.04 1.62 9.36
C LEU A 14 4.61 1.09 9.21
N ASP A 15 3.96 0.88 10.35
CA ASP A 15 2.57 0.44 10.37
C ASP A 15 1.66 1.65 10.22
N LEU A 16 0.96 1.72 9.11
CA LEU A 16 0.03 2.79 8.78
C LEU A 16 -1.42 2.33 8.88
N SER A 17 -1.65 1.20 9.57
CA SER A 17 -2.99 0.65 9.71
C SER A 17 -3.92 1.64 10.41
N GLY A 18 -5.13 1.79 9.86
CA GLY A 18 -6.11 2.75 10.34
C GLY A 18 -6.00 4.13 9.70
N CYS A 19 -4.92 4.42 8.97
CA CYS A 19 -4.78 5.67 8.24
C CYS A 19 -5.67 5.66 6.99
N SER A 20 -6.09 6.85 6.55
CA SER A 20 -6.81 6.95 5.28
C SER A 20 -5.87 6.79 4.11
N LEU A 21 -6.44 6.53 2.93
CA LEU A 21 -5.64 6.45 1.69
C LEU A 21 -4.85 7.75 1.46
N ASP A 22 -5.46 8.91 1.69
CA ASP A 22 -4.78 10.20 1.54
C ASP A 22 -3.50 10.27 2.39
N ALA A 23 -3.54 9.75 3.60
CA ALA A 23 -2.38 9.75 4.48
C ALA A 23 -1.26 8.85 3.93
N VAL A 24 -1.60 7.68 3.38
CA VAL A 24 -0.58 6.78 2.84
C VAL A 24 -0.02 7.26 1.49
N LEU A 25 -0.79 8.01 0.72
CA LEU A 25 -0.30 8.60 -0.54
C LEU A 25 0.84 9.59 -0.32
N TYR A 26 0.93 10.19 0.85
CA TYR A 26 2.07 11.01 1.24
C TYR A 26 3.39 10.24 1.08
N TYR A 27 3.40 8.97 1.51
CA TYR A 27 4.59 8.12 1.39
C TYR A 27 4.84 7.69 -0.04
N VAL A 28 3.79 7.38 -0.78
CA VAL A 28 3.89 7.00 -2.20
C VAL A 28 4.47 8.16 -3.00
N ASN A 29 4.12 9.40 -2.68
CA ASN A 29 4.64 10.60 -3.32
C ASN A 29 6.15 10.78 -3.07
N ARG A 30 6.70 10.11 -2.07
CA ARG A 30 8.13 10.14 -1.74
C ARG A 30 8.86 8.89 -2.25
N ASP A 31 8.28 8.21 -3.21
CA ASP A 31 8.81 6.96 -3.77
C ASP A 31 8.92 5.82 -2.74
N ILE A 32 8.07 5.85 -1.72
CA ILE A 32 8.01 4.80 -0.71
C ILE A 32 6.77 3.95 -1.02
N PRO A 33 6.93 2.73 -1.53
CA PRO A 33 5.78 1.87 -1.80
C PRO A 33 5.05 1.51 -0.52
N VAL A 34 3.72 1.46 -0.61
CA VAL A 34 2.88 1.08 0.52
C VAL A 34 2.16 -0.21 0.18
N MET A 35 2.28 -1.20 1.06
CA MET A 35 1.55 -2.45 0.94
C MET A 35 0.19 -2.31 1.60
N ALA A 36 -0.87 -2.63 0.87
CA ALA A 36 -2.22 -2.70 1.42
C ALA A 36 -2.60 -4.17 1.61
N ILE A 37 -2.92 -4.54 2.84
CA ILE A 37 -3.32 -5.90 3.18
C ILE A 37 -4.83 -6.00 3.12
N LEU A 38 -5.33 -6.99 2.40
CA LEU A 38 -6.75 -7.19 2.18
C LEU A 38 -7.30 -8.26 3.14
N ASN A 39 -8.62 -8.27 3.33
CA ASN A 39 -9.25 -9.18 4.28
C ASN A 39 -9.11 -10.66 3.92
N ASP A 40 -8.90 -10.98 2.66
CA ASP A 40 -8.67 -12.35 2.20
C ASP A 40 -7.20 -12.80 2.35
N ARG A 41 -6.41 -12.03 3.08
CA ARG A 41 -4.98 -12.25 3.32
C ARG A 41 -4.10 -12.01 2.10
N SER A 42 -4.65 -11.52 1.02
CA SER A 42 -3.85 -11.06 -0.12
C SER A 42 -3.33 -9.65 0.17
N ALA A 43 -2.40 -9.19 -0.65
CA ALA A 43 -1.86 -7.85 -0.52
C ALA A 43 -1.60 -7.28 -1.90
N VAL A 44 -1.71 -5.97 -2.02
CA VAL A 44 -1.32 -5.23 -3.21
C VAL A 44 -0.38 -4.11 -2.82
N LEU A 45 0.39 -3.62 -3.79
CA LEU A 45 1.30 -2.49 -3.56
C LEU A 45 0.76 -1.25 -4.25
N ILE A 46 0.76 -0.14 -3.52
CA ILE A 46 0.47 1.17 -4.11
C ILE A 46 1.82 1.76 -4.52
N VAL A 47 2.06 1.85 -5.82
CA VAL A 47 3.37 2.24 -6.34
C VAL A 47 3.36 3.63 -6.98
N GLY A 48 2.20 4.24 -7.14
CA GLY A 48 2.08 5.59 -7.68
C GLY A 48 0.65 6.10 -7.59
N PHE A 49 0.47 7.36 -7.94
CA PHE A 49 -0.87 7.95 -8.04
C PHE A 49 -0.80 9.27 -8.81
N ASN A 50 -1.97 9.71 -9.26
CA ASN A 50 -2.17 11.06 -9.78
C ASN A 50 -3.49 11.61 -9.20
N GLU A 51 -3.98 12.72 -9.73
CA GLU A 51 -5.19 13.38 -9.22
C GLU A 51 -6.45 12.51 -9.36
N LEU A 52 -6.45 11.55 -10.28
CA LEU A 52 -7.63 10.76 -10.63
C LEU A 52 -7.52 9.30 -10.22
N ASN A 53 -6.31 8.75 -10.16
CA ASN A 53 -6.10 7.31 -9.99
C ASN A 53 -4.93 6.99 -9.07
N THR A 54 -5.00 5.82 -8.42
CA THR A 54 -3.83 5.15 -7.86
C THR A 54 -3.28 4.16 -8.88
N VAL A 55 -1.99 3.86 -8.78
CA VAL A 55 -1.34 2.80 -9.56
C VAL A 55 -1.07 1.64 -8.60
N ILE A 56 -1.67 0.52 -8.90
CA ILE A 56 -1.64 -0.68 -8.04
C ILE A 56 -0.84 -1.76 -8.73
N MET A 57 0.02 -2.43 -7.98
CA MET A 57 0.72 -3.62 -8.44
C MET A 57 0.25 -4.82 -7.62
N ASP A 58 -0.20 -5.87 -8.31
CA ASP A 58 -0.60 -7.12 -7.69
C ASP A 58 0.58 -8.10 -7.77
N PRO A 59 1.26 -8.39 -6.65
CA PRO A 59 2.43 -9.24 -6.67
C PRO A 59 2.12 -10.71 -7.01
N SER A 60 0.89 -11.15 -6.81
CA SER A 60 0.51 -12.53 -7.12
C SER A 60 0.45 -12.81 -8.62
N THR A 61 0.16 -11.78 -9.41
CA THR A 61 0.06 -11.89 -10.88
C THR A 61 1.12 -11.09 -11.62
N GLY A 62 1.81 -10.18 -10.91
CA GLY A 62 2.74 -9.24 -11.52
C GLY A 62 2.06 -8.15 -12.33
N THR A 63 0.74 -8.02 -12.21
CA THR A 63 -0.04 -7.06 -12.97
C THR A 63 0.03 -5.67 -12.35
N ILE A 64 0.17 -4.65 -13.18
CA ILE A 64 0.09 -3.24 -12.75
C ILE A 64 -1.13 -2.62 -13.43
N TYR A 65 -1.96 -1.94 -12.64
CA TYR A 65 -3.17 -1.31 -13.19
C TYR A 65 -3.48 -0.02 -12.44
N LYS A 66 -4.33 0.80 -13.05
CA LYS A 66 -4.84 2.02 -12.44
C LYS A 66 -6.22 1.79 -11.85
N LYS A 67 -6.47 2.39 -10.69
CA LYS A 67 -7.76 2.34 -10.03
C LYS A 67 -8.12 3.75 -9.57
N GLY A 68 -9.35 4.18 -9.83
CA GLY A 68 -9.78 5.53 -9.45
C GLY A 68 -9.56 5.82 -7.97
N ILE A 69 -9.26 7.06 -7.62
CA ILE A 69 -8.98 7.47 -6.24
C ILE A 69 -10.17 7.14 -5.33
N ASN A 70 -11.38 7.46 -5.75
CA ASN A 70 -12.58 7.20 -4.95
C ASN A 70 -12.84 5.70 -4.80
N ASP A 71 -12.68 4.94 -5.86
CA ASP A 71 -12.84 3.49 -5.84
C ASP A 71 -11.77 2.85 -4.96
N SER A 72 -10.55 3.35 -5.01
CA SER A 72 -9.45 2.86 -4.16
C SER A 72 -9.73 3.16 -2.69
N THR A 73 -10.21 4.36 -2.38
CA THR A 73 -10.57 4.74 -1.02
C THR A 73 -11.63 3.80 -0.46
N ASP A 74 -12.69 3.56 -1.22
CA ASP A 74 -13.76 2.66 -0.79
C ASP A 74 -13.27 1.23 -0.61
N TRP A 75 -12.44 0.76 -1.54
CA TRP A 75 -11.88 -0.59 -1.50
C TRP A 75 -11.02 -0.82 -0.27
N PHE A 76 -10.08 0.08 -0.01
CA PHE A 76 -9.20 -0.06 1.15
C PHE A 76 -9.96 0.13 2.47
N ASN A 77 -10.94 1.04 2.50
CA ASN A 77 -11.82 1.22 3.65
C ASN A 77 -12.58 -0.07 3.97
N ALA A 78 -13.13 -0.73 2.95
CA ALA A 78 -13.85 -2.00 3.12
C ALA A 78 -12.93 -3.11 3.64
N ASN A 79 -11.62 -3.00 3.44
CA ASN A 79 -10.62 -3.95 3.91
C ASN A 79 -9.91 -3.49 5.19
N GLY A 80 -10.45 -2.47 5.87
CA GLY A 80 -9.96 -2.04 7.18
C GLY A 80 -8.74 -1.11 7.15
N ASN A 81 -8.39 -0.55 6.00
CA ASN A 81 -7.25 0.36 5.85
C ASN A 81 -5.96 -0.18 6.48
N GLN A 82 -5.61 -1.42 6.16
CA GLN A 82 -4.41 -2.06 6.69
C GLN A 82 -3.23 -1.79 5.76
N PHE A 83 -2.40 -0.82 6.13
CA PHE A 83 -1.28 -0.36 5.30
C PHE A 83 0.06 -0.54 6.03
N ILE A 84 1.08 -0.92 5.27
CA ILE A 84 2.45 -1.05 5.78
C ILE A 84 3.39 -0.39 4.76
N ALA A 85 4.28 0.47 5.23
CA ALA A 85 5.32 1.08 4.41
C ALA A 85 6.69 0.55 4.82
N TYR A 86 7.58 0.38 3.83
CA TYR A 86 8.97 0.02 4.09
C TYR A 86 9.82 1.27 3.92
N ILE A 87 10.42 1.73 5.01
CA ILE A 87 11.24 2.95 5.03
C ILE A 87 12.70 2.55 5.18
N LYS A 88 13.52 3.11 4.30
CA LYS A 88 14.94 2.88 4.36
C LYS A 88 15.66 3.93 5.19
#